data_2f15f866f16a2e127f9ea9464032d28f
#
_entry.id   2f15f866f16a2e127f9ea9464032d28f
#
_cell.length_a   1.000
_cell.length_b   1.000
_cell.length_c   1.000
_cell.angle_alpha   90.00
_cell.angle_beta   90.00
_cell.angle_gamma   90.00
#
_symmetry.space_group_name_H-M   'P 1'
#
loop_
_entity.id
_entity.type
_entity.pdbx_description
1 polymer ?
#
loop_
_entity_poly.entity_id
_entity_poly.type
_entity_poly.pdbx_seq_one_letter_code
_entity_poly.pdbx_strand_id
1 'polypeptide(L)'
;MMIISYLFLFSIFSSYLYIFYRHERKLYYKTCIEKMIEEIRYIASGNFNHKVSIANHNYLEELATGVNEIVEQLKVSIDEERQAEQAKSELITNVSHDLRTPLTSIVGYVNLIHHDNYRDEVELRYYIQVIYDKVTRLNALMNDLFEYTRVQNKELSLYSAPIDIVELLGQLTVQFRIQVQEANIECRPSFPSQKLMVLADGDKLVRVFENLIINAIAYGNDGGYIDLTAYESNNMITIDITNYGQPIPSTDLPHIFERFYRVEKSRSTNTGGSGLGLAIAKSIVELHKGTIEVYSDDKKTTFTVKLLPYKC
;
A
#
# COMPACT_ATOMS: atom_id res chain seq x y z
N MET A 1 5.58 83.71 31.44
CA MET A 1 4.44 83.05 32.11
C MET A 1 3.56 82.28 31.07
N MET A 2 3.12 82.84 29.95
CA MET A 2 2.29 82.19 28.94
C MET A 2 2.89 80.92 28.31
N ILE A 3 4.19 80.90 27.97
CA ILE A 3 4.84 79.70 27.32
C ILE A 3 4.81 78.46 28.23
N ILE A 4 5.04 78.68 29.55
CA ILE A 4 5.00 77.55 30.52
C ILE A 4 3.59 76.99 30.65
N SER A 5 2.54 77.77 30.55
CA SER A 5 1.15 77.33 30.57
C SER A 5 0.79 76.52 29.30
N TYR A 6 1.28 76.92 28.14
CA TYR A 6 1.11 76.19 26.92
C TYR A 6 1.82 74.82 26.92
N LEU A 7 3.03 74.73 27.42
CA LEU A 7 3.77 73.50 27.58
C LEU A 7 3.08 72.52 28.54
N PHE A 8 2.51 73.02 29.61
CA PHE A 8 1.75 72.21 30.57
C PHE A 8 0.48 71.70 29.99
N LEU A 9 -0.30 72.50 29.28
CA LEU A 9 -1.51 72.05 28.55
C LEU A 9 -1.18 71.05 27.47
N PHE A 10 -0.10 71.18 26.70
CA PHE A 10 0.37 70.23 25.70
C PHE A 10 0.77 68.87 26.33
N SER A 11 1.42 68.88 27.49
CA SER A 11 1.79 67.67 28.24
C SER A 11 0.56 66.92 28.72
N ILE A 12 -0.44 67.63 29.27
CA ILE A 12 -1.71 67.00 29.69
C ILE A 12 -2.46 66.37 28.47
N PHE A 13 -2.52 67.14 27.39
CA PHE A 13 -3.18 66.63 26.15
C PHE A 13 -2.46 65.45 25.57
N SER A 14 -1.12 65.46 25.53
CA SER A 14 -0.33 64.27 25.05
C SER A 14 -0.50 63.07 25.98
N SER A 15 -0.54 63.25 27.29
CA SER A 15 -0.81 62.19 28.27
C SER A 15 -2.20 61.60 28.09
N TYR A 16 -3.22 62.47 27.88
CA TYR A 16 -4.58 62.04 27.61
C TYR A 16 -4.67 61.19 26.32
N LEU A 17 -4.06 61.67 25.22
CA LEU A 17 -4.01 60.93 23.96
C LEU A 17 -3.31 59.58 24.11
N TYR A 18 -2.22 59.53 24.87
CA TYR A 18 -1.50 58.27 25.16
C TYR A 18 -2.36 57.26 25.93
N ILE A 19 -3.07 57.74 26.99
CA ILE A 19 -3.96 56.88 27.79
C ILE A 19 -5.14 56.40 26.95
N PHE A 20 -5.73 57.31 26.15
CA PHE A 20 -6.82 56.96 25.23
C PHE A 20 -6.40 55.91 24.19
N TYR A 21 -5.25 56.15 23.53
CA TYR A 21 -4.70 55.19 22.57
C TYR A 21 -4.42 53.81 23.20
N ARG A 22 -3.87 53.81 24.41
CA ARG A 22 -3.61 52.57 25.16
C ARG A 22 -4.88 51.84 25.55
N HIS A 23 -5.95 52.54 25.87
CA HIS A 23 -7.26 52.01 26.21
C HIS A 23 -7.93 51.36 24.96
N GLU A 24 -7.98 52.11 23.86
CA GLU A 24 -8.52 51.62 22.58
C GLU A 24 -7.76 50.37 22.09
N ARG A 25 -6.46 50.42 22.17
CA ARG A 25 -5.62 49.25 21.80
C ARG A 25 -5.91 48.02 22.66
N LYS A 26 -6.14 48.19 23.96
CA LYS A 26 -6.47 47.10 24.86
C LYS A 26 -7.84 46.50 24.55
N LEU A 27 -8.83 47.33 24.26
CA LEU A 27 -10.17 46.87 23.82
C LEU A 27 -10.10 46.07 22.53
N TYR A 28 -9.35 46.58 21.55
CA TYR A 28 -9.16 45.93 20.28
C TYR A 28 -8.54 44.50 20.44
N TYR A 29 -7.45 44.41 21.24
CA TYR A 29 -6.84 43.11 21.52
C TYR A 29 -7.82 42.13 22.19
N LYS A 30 -8.60 42.62 23.13
CA LYS A 30 -9.60 41.78 23.82
C LYS A 30 -10.60 41.23 22.83
N THR A 31 -11.15 42.02 21.93
CA THR A 31 -12.12 41.61 20.91
C THR A 31 -11.49 40.61 19.92
N CYS A 32 -10.24 40.82 19.50
CA CYS A 32 -9.53 39.88 18.64
C CYS A 32 -9.34 38.51 19.30
N ILE A 33 -8.98 38.47 20.57
CA ILE A 33 -8.79 37.23 21.33
C ILE A 33 -10.14 36.50 21.53
N GLU A 34 -11.21 37.23 21.86
CA GLU A 34 -12.55 36.64 21.99
C GLU A 34 -13.02 35.98 20.70
N LYS A 35 -12.82 36.67 19.56
CA LYS A 35 -13.13 36.12 18.25
C LYS A 35 -12.31 34.86 17.94
N MET A 36 -11.00 34.90 18.21
CA MET A 36 -10.11 33.75 18.01
C MET A 36 -10.56 32.54 18.84
N ILE A 37 -10.96 32.77 20.09
CA ILE A 37 -11.47 31.70 20.97
C ILE A 37 -12.76 31.08 20.37
N GLU A 38 -13.65 31.89 19.81
CA GLU A 38 -14.87 31.40 19.16
C GLU A 38 -14.54 30.58 17.92
N GLU A 39 -13.62 31.02 17.06
CA GLU A 39 -13.20 30.28 15.87
C GLU A 39 -12.53 28.95 16.25
N ILE A 40 -11.65 28.95 17.28
CA ILE A 40 -11.02 27.72 17.80
C ILE A 40 -12.08 26.77 18.38
N ARG A 41 -13.08 27.25 19.11
CA ARG A 41 -14.18 26.41 19.61
C ARG A 41 -15.01 25.82 18.47
N TYR A 42 -15.23 26.58 17.41
CA TYR A 42 -15.93 26.09 16.23
C TYR A 42 -15.14 24.98 15.54
N ILE A 43 -13.80 25.12 15.42
CA ILE A 43 -12.93 24.06 14.92
C ILE A 43 -12.98 22.82 15.84
N ALA A 44 -12.88 23.03 17.16
CA ALA A 44 -12.91 21.97 18.16
C ALA A 44 -14.25 21.18 18.20
N SER A 45 -15.34 21.77 17.70
CA SER A 45 -16.64 21.07 17.52
C SER A 45 -16.69 20.16 16.29
N GLY A 46 -15.56 19.99 15.58
CA GLY A 46 -15.43 19.07 14.43
C GLY A 46 -15.38 19.76 13.06
N ASN A 47 -15.40 21.11 13.01
CA ASN A 47 -15.38 21.85 11.75
C ASN A 47 -13.94 22.16 11.31
N PHE A 48 -13.14 21.16 11.03
CA PHE A 48 -11.71 21.27 10.67
C PHE A 48 -11.42 21.99 9.34
N ASN A 49 -12.45 22.31 8.54
CA ASN A 49 -12.29 23.09 7.31
C ASN A 49 -12.27 24.60 7.57
N HIS A 50 -12.63 25.03 8.78
CA HIS A 50 -12.58 26.44 9.18
C HIS A 50 -11.15 26.84 9.52
N LYS A 51 -10.77 28.07 9.16
CA LYS A 51 -9.46 28.64 9.49
C LYS A 51 -9.61 29.84 10.41
N VAL A 52 -8.77 29.90 11.43
CA VAL A 52 -8.65 31.09 12.28
C VAL A 52 -8.03 32.20 11.47
N SER A 53 -8.73 33.33 11.34
CA SER A 53 -8.26 34.50 10.61
C SER A 53 -8.25 35.71 11.49
N ILE A 54 -7.07 36.37 11.62
CA ILE A 54 -6.89 37.61 12.35
C ILE A 54 -6.21 38.60 11.43
N ALA A 55 -6.84 39.79 11.29
CA ALA A 55 -6.29 40.86 10.51
C ALA A 55 -5.37 41.74 11.40
N ASN A 56 -4.16 42.01 10.91
CA ASN A 56 -3.31 43.15 11.31
C ASN A 56 -2.61 43.15 12.69
N HIS A 57 -2.17 42.01 13.26
CA HIS A 57 -1.30 42.04 14.42
C HIS A 57 -0.29 40.88 14.41
N ASN A 58 1.01 41.18 14.29
CA ASN A 58 2.10 40.20 14.12
C ASN A 58 2.05 39.01 15.10
N TYR A 59 1.79 39.24 16.38
CA TYR A 59 1.78 38.16 17.38
C TYR A 59 0.53 37.30 17.35
N LEU A 60 -0.65 37.87 17.10
CA LEU A 60 -1.92 37.08 16.99
C LEU A 60 -2.01 36.40 15.67
N GLU A 61 -1.41 36.94 14.61
CA GLU A 61 -1.31 36.31 13.28
C GLU A 61 -0.40 35.08 13.32
N GLU A 62 0.75 35.17 14.01
CA GLU A 62 1.64 34.01 14.21
C GLU A 62 0.94 32.90 15.02
N LEU A 63 0.17 33.25 16.05
CA LEU A 63 -0.62 32.28 16.82
C LEU A 63 -1.73 31.66 15.97
N ALA A 64 -2.45 32.46 15.18
CA ALA A 64 -3.49 31.93 14.26
C ALA A 64 -2.91 30.99 13.20
N THR A 65 -1.73 31.32 12.67
CA THR A 65 -1.00 30.47 11.73
C THR A 65 -0.62 29.13 12.37
N GLY A 66 -0.03 29.16 13.58
CA GLY A 66 0.31 27.94 14.31
C GLY A 66 -0.89 27.06 14.63
N VAL A 67 -2.03 27.66 15.00
CA VAL A 67 -3.28 26.91 15.20
C VAL A 67 -3.76 26.27 13.88
N ASN A 68 -3.73 27.02 12.79
CA ASN A 68 -4.15 26.50 11.47
C ASN A 68 -3.24 25.35 11.00
N GLU A 69 -1.94 25.41 11.26
CA GLU A 69 -1.00 24.31 10.95
C GLU A 69 -1.33 23.05 11.76
N ILE A 70 -1.60 23.20 13.07
CA ILE A 70 -2.02 22.08 13.92
C ILE A 70 -3.34 21.46 13.42
N VAL A 71 -4.31 22.28 13.03
CA VAL A 71 -5.60 21.82 12.50
C VAL A 71 -5.41 21.06 11.19
N GLU A 72 -4.53 21.52 10.30
CA GLU A 72 -4.23 20.83 9.05
C GLU A 72 -3.54 19.47 9.29
N GLN A 73 -2.57 19.42 10.20
CA GLN A 73 -1.93 18.16 10.61
C GLN A 73 -2.94 17.18 11.23
N LEU A 74 -3.82 17.68 12.10
CA LEU A 74 -4.87 16.87 12.72
C LEU A 74 -5.83 16.32 11.67
N LYS A 75 -6.24 17.14 10.69
CA LYS A 75 -7.09 16.72 9.58
C LYS A 75 -6.45 15.61 8.75
N VAL A 76 -5.18 15.76 8.37
CA VAL A 76 -4.42 14.72 7.66
C VAL A 76 -4.40 13.43 8.48
N SER A 77 -4.10 13.53 9.78
CA SER A 77 -4.05 12.34 10.67
C SER A 77 -5.41 11.63 10.79
N ILE A 78 -6.51 12.39 10.89
CA ILE A 78 -7.88 11.82 10.94
C ILE A 78 -8.23 11.15 9.60
N ASP A 79 -7.86 11.74 8.47
CA ASP A 79 -8.13 11.18 7.16
C ASP A 79 -7.31 9.89 6.93
N GLU A 80 -6.03 9.86 7.37
CA GLU A 80 -5.20 8.66 7.36
C GLU A 80 -5.79 7.55 8.25
N GLU A 81 -6.25 7.88 9.46
CA GLU A 81 -6.90 6.92 10.37
C GLU A 81 -8.18 6.33 9.75
N ARG A 82 -9.04 7.18 9.15
CA ARG A 82 -10.25 6.73 8.46
C ARG A 82 -9.94 5.82 7.29
N GLN A 83 -8.95 6.16 6.49
CA GLN A 83 -8.53 5.30 5.36
C GLN A 83 -7.99 3.95 5.86
N ALA A 84 -7.22 3.95 6.95
CA ALA A 84 -6.73 2.71 7.56
C ALA A 84 -7.87 1.84 8.11
N GLU A 85 -8.87 2.45 8.76
CA GLU A 85 -10.04 1.74 9.30
C GLU A 85 -10.93 1.19 8.18
N GLN A 86 -11.16 1.97 7.13
CA GLN A 86 -11.88 1.51 5.94
C GLN A 86 -11.16 0.34 5.28
N ALA A 87 -9.86 0.46 5.05
CA ALA A 87 -9.05 -0.61 4.47
C ALA A 87 -9.08 -1.89 5.32
N LYS A 88 -9.09 -1.76 6.67
CA LYS A 88 -9.26 -2.88 7.60
C LYS A 88 -10.63 -3.54 7.47
N SER A 89 -11.69 -2.76 7.35
CA SER A 89 -13.07 -3.26 7.20
C SER A 89 -13.25 -4.00 5.86
N GLU A 90 -12.73 -3.43 4.78
CA GLU A 90 -12.72 -4.06 3.45
C GLU A 90 -11.92 -5.37 3.46
N LEU A 91 -10.75 -5.39 4.14
CA LEU A 91 -9.96 -6.60 4.34
C LEU A 91 -10.80 -7.73 4.97
N ILE A 92 -11.44 -7.45 6.11
CA ILE A 92 -12.24 -8.45 6.83
C ILE A 92 -13.38 -8.96 5.94
N THR A 93 -14.05 -8.08 5.20
CA THR A 93 -15.17 -8.43 4.33
C THR A 93 -14.72 -9.32 3.17
N ASN A 94 -13.65 -8.92 2.47
CA ASN A 94 -13.14 -9.65 1.31
C ASN A 94 -12.57 -11.01 1.71
N VAL A 95 -11.77 -11.07 2.78
CA VAL A 95 -11.26 -12.33 3.33
C VAL A 95 -12.40 -13.27 3.72
N SER A 96 -13.42 -12.77 4.40
CA SER A 96 -14.57 -13.58 4.82
C SER A 96 -15.32 -14.17 3.63
N HIS A 97 -15.48 -13.41 2.55
CA HIS A 97 -16.08 -13.88 1.32
C HIS A 97 -15.22 -14.97 0.64
N ASP A 98 -13.91 -14.71 0.50
CA ASP A 98 -12.98 -15.60 -0.19
C ASP A 98 -12.68 -16.90 0.58
N LEU A 99 -12.85 -16.89 1.91
CA LEU A 99 -12.82 -18.09 2.74
C LEU A 99 -14.15 -18.88 2.67
N ARG A 100 -15.29 -18.19 2.65
CA ARG A 100 -16.61 -18.82 2.66
C ARG A 100 -16.84 -19.67 1.41
N THR A 101 -16.47 -19.21 0.24
CA THR A 101 -16.70 -19.88 -1.04
C THR A 101 -16.06 -21.28 -1.11
N PRO A 102 -14.74 -21.47 -0.90
CA PRO A 102 -14.13 -22.79 -0.88
C PRO A 102 -14.66 -23.64 0.26
N LEU A 103 -14.92 -23.08 1.44
CA LEU A 103 -15.45 -23.82 2.59
C LEU A 103 -16.83 -24.39 2.30
N THR A 104 -17.73 -23.62 1.70
CA THR A 104 -19.06 -24.09 1.30
C THR A 104 -18.95 -25.26 0.28
N SER A 105 -18.04 -25.17 -0.67
CA SER A 105 -17.78 -26.24 -1.63
C SER A 105 -17.25 -27.51 -0.94
N ILE A 106 -16.29 -27.38 -0.02
CA ILE A 106 -15.75 -28.50 0.76
C ILE A 106 -16.87 -29.18 1.53
N VAL A 107 -17.68 -28.42 2.27
CA VAL A 107 -18.81 -28.97 3.05
C VAL A 107 -19.81 -29.67 2.12
N GLY A 108 -20.10 -29.10 0.94
CA GLY A 108 -20.99 -29.73 -0.04
C GLY A 108 -20.49 -31.09 -0.51
N TYR A 109 -19.24 -31.18 -0.94
CA TYR A 109 -18.67 -32.47 -1.40
C TYR A 109 -18.48 -33.46 -0.26
N VAL A 110 -18.12 -33.06 0.93
CA VAL A 110 -18.05 -33.89 2.13
C VAL A 110 -19.43 -34.47 2.45
N ASN A 111 -20.51 -33.68 2.36
CA ASN A 111 -21.86 -34.14 2.57
C ASN A 111 -22.31 -35.19 1.52
N LEU A 112 -21.93 -34.97 0.24
CA LEU A 112 -22.20 -35.97 -0.81
C LEU A 112 -21.52 -37.31 -0.51
N ILE A 113 -20.27 -37.29 -0.08
CA ILE A 113 -19.51 -38.47 0.31
C ILE A 113 -20.12 -39.11 1.56
N HIS A 114 -20.46 -38.32 2.56
CA HIS A 114 -21.01 -38.79 3.85
C HIS A 114 -22.37 -39.52 3.71
N HIS A 115 -23.15 -39.15 2.70
CA HIS A 115 -24.46 -39.75 2.43
C HIS A 115 -24.38 -40.78 1.31
N ASP A 116 -23.19 -41.27 0.92
CA ASP A 116 -22.96 -42.23 -0.16
C ASP A 116 -23.61 -41.79 -1.50
N ASN A 117 -23.70 -40.48 -1.71
CA ASN A 117 -24.34 -39.88 -2.88
C ASN A 117 -23.36 -39.68 -4.02
N TYR A 118 -22.73 -40.77 -4.47
CA TYR A 118 -21.82 -40.84 -5.61
C TYR A 118 -22.13 -42.14 -6.39
N ARG A 119 -21.90 -42.15 -7.71
CA ARG A 119 -22.26 -43.28 -8.60
C ARG A 119 -21.27 -44.42 -8.56
N ASP A 120 -19.99 -44.09 -8.46
CA ASP A 120 -18.89 -45.03 -8.52
C ASP A 120 -17.61 -44.48 -7.85
N GLU A 121 -16.55 -45.26 -7.81
CA GLU A 121 -15.25 -44.90 -7.25
C GLU A 121 -14.59 -43.73 -8.00
N VAL A 122 -14.88 -43.56 -9.29
CA VAL A 122 -14.31 -42.47 -10.09
C VAL A 122 -14.90 -41.15 -9.64
N GLU A 123 -16.20 -41.06 -9.41
CA GLU A 123 -16.89 -39.88 -8.91
C GLU A 123 -16.47 -39.55 -7.46
N LEU A 124 -16.28 -40.57 -6.62
CA LEU A 124 -15.76 -40.41 -5.28
C LEU A 124 -14.34 -39.77 -5.30
N ARG A 125 -13.45 -40.30 -6.15
CA ARG A 125 -12.10 -39.75 -6.34
C ARG A 125 -12.13 -38.30 -6.84
N TYR A 126 -13.05 -38.01 -7.76
CA TYR A 126 -13.25 -36.63 -8.23
C TYR A 126 -13.67 -35.70 -7.11
N TYR A 127 -14.62 -36.10 -6.22
CA TYR A 127 -15.03 -35.30 -5.07
C TYR A 127 -13.85 -35.05 -4.09
N ILE A 128 -13.06 -36.09 -3.82
CA ILE A 128 -11.86 -35.99 -3.00
C ILE A 128 -10.85 -35.02 -3.61
N GLN A 129 -10.61 -35.08 -4.92
CA GLN A 129 -9.73 -34.16 -5.62
C GLN A 129 -10.21 -32.72 -5.51
N VAL A 130 -11.51 -32.47 -5.71
CA VAL A 130 -12.07 -31.11 -5.54
C VAL A 130 -11.89 -30.59 -4.11
N ILE A 131 -12.12 -31.44 -3.11
CA ILE A 131 -11.90 -31.09 -1.71
C ILE A 131 -10.43 -30.72 -1.48
N TYR A 132 -9.50 -31.56 -1.95
CA TYR A 132 -8.06 -31.34 -1.82
C TYR A 132 -7.63 -30.00 -2.43
N ASP A 133 -8.08 -29.68 -3.64
CA ASP A 133 -7.78 -28.44 -4.33
C ASP A 133 -8.32 -27.22 -3.55
N LYS A 134 -9.55 -27.33 -3.00
CA LYS A 134 -10.14 -26.25 -2.21
C LYS A 134 -9.44 -26.03 -0.87
N VAL A 135 -9.02 -27.11 -0.19
CA VAL A 135 -8.25 -27.04 1.06
C VAL A 135 -6.87 -26.43 0.81
N THR A 136 -6.18 -26.85 -0.24
CA THR A 136 -4.87 -26.30 -0.62
C THR A 136 -4.96 -24.79 -0.91
N ARG A 137 -5.99 -24.37 -1.65
CA ARG A 137 -6.26 -22.96 -1.92
C ARG A 137 -6.56 -22.18 -0.63
N LEU A 138 -7.36 -22.76 0.28
CA LEU A 138 -7.69 -22.13 1.56
C LEU A 138 -6.43 -21.91 2.42
N ASN A 139 -5.53 -22.90 2.45
CA ASN A 139 -4.26 -22.81 3.15
C ASN A 139 -3.37 -21.70 2.57
N ALA A 140 -3.29 -21.58 1.24
CA ALA A 140 -2.55 -20.50 0.59
C ALA A 140 -3.12 -19.12 0.96
N LEU A 141 -4.45 -18.95 0.93
CA LEU A 141 -5.14 -17.73 1.36
C LEU A 141 -4.82 -17.34 2.82
N MET A 142 -4.84 -18.32 3.73
CA MET A 142 -4.50 -18.11 5.14
C MET A 142 -3.06 -17.66 5.30
N ASN A 143 -2.11 -18.29 4.60
CA ASN A 143 -0.70 -17.92 4.63
C ASN A 143 -0.49 -16.50 4.09
N ASP A 144 -1.13 -16.13 2.98
CA ASP A 144 -1.09 -14.76 2.43
C ASP A 144 -1.61 -13.74 3.45
N LEU A 145 -2.71 -14.04 4.12
CA LEU A 145 -3.29 -13.17 5.14
C LEU A 145 -2.36 -12.99 6.35
N PHE A 146 -1.79 -14.09 6.86
CA PHE A 146 -0.82 -14.01 7.97
C PHE A 146 0.42 -13.20 7.58
N GLU A 147 0.95 -13.42 6.39
CA GLU A 147 2.11 -12.67 5.92
C GLU A 147 1.79 -11.20 5.77
N TYR A 148 0.65 -10.89 5.16
CA TYR A 148 0.16 -9.53 5.03
C TYR A 148 0.03 -8.81 6.38
N THR A 149 -0.59 -9.44 7.40
CA THR A 149 -0.76 -8.85 8.74
C THR A 149 0.59 -8.60 9.43
N ARG A 150 1.57 -9.50 9.27
CA ARG A 150 2.93 -9.32 9.81
C ARG A 150 3.66 -8.14 9.16
N VAL A 151 3.52 -7.97 7.84
CA VAL A 151 4.10 -6.84 7.11
C VAL A 151 3.53 -5.51 7.59
N GLN A 152 2.21 -5.43 7.79
CA GLN A 152 1.52 -4.21 8.21
C GLN A 152 1.88 -3.75 9.63
N ASN A 153 2.03 -4.67 10.55
CA ASN A 153 2.33 -4.35 11.96
C ASN A 153 3.79 -3.91 12.19
N LYS A 154 4.61 -3.77 11.13
CA LYS A 154 6.05 -3.50 11.23
C LYS A 154 6.78 -4.48 12.19
N GLU A 155 6.17 -5.62 12.47
CA GLU A 155 6.75 -6.68 13.31
C GLU A 155 7.80 -7.51 12.55
N LEU A 156 7.93 -7.25 11.24
CA LEU A 156 8.95 -7.87 10.41
C LEU A 156 10.32 -7.24 10.67
N SER A 157 11.09 -7.85 11.56
CA SER A 157 12.54 -7.69 11.53
C SER A 157 13.09 -8.45 10.32
N LEU A 158 13.66 -7.72 9.35
CA LEU A 158 14.34 -8.34 8.21
C LEU A 158 15.64 -9.01 8.68
N TYR A 159 15.83 -10.27 8.37
CA TYR A 159 17.09 -10.97 8.52
C TYR A 159 17.95 -10.73 7.27
N SER A 160 18.50 -9.52 7.15
CA SER A 160 19.26 -9.13 5.96
C SER A 160 20.62 -9.83 5.92
N ALA A 161 20.89 -10.54 4.82
CA ALA A 161 22.15 -11.16 4.47
C ALA A 161 22.55 -10.79 3.03
N PRO A 162 23.84 -10.92 2.66
CA PRO A 162 24.22 -10.79 1.25
C PRO A 162 23.62 -11.92 0.41
N ILE A 163 22.75 -11.60 -0.53
CA ILE A 163 22.03 -12.52 -1.42
C ILE A 163 22.47 -12.28 -2.86
N ASP A 164 22.79 -13.36 -3.57
CA ASP A 164 23.01 -13.34 -5.02
C ASP A 164 21.67 -13.53 -5.75
N ILE A 165 21.19 -12.47 -6.38
CA ILE A 165 19.90 -12.47 -7.12
C ILE A 165 19.94 -13.46 -8.28
N VAL A 166 21.08 -13.63 -8.96
CA VAL A 166 21.21 -14.59 -10.07
C VAL A 166 21.00 -16.02 -9.59
N GLU A 167 21.60 -16.38 -8.46
CA GLU A 167 21.43 -17.70 -7.85
C GLU A 167 19.97 -17.92 -7.38
N LEU A 168 19.40 -16.95 -6.68
CA LEU A 168 18.02 -17.01 -6.19
C LEU A 168 17.02 -17.21 -7.35
N LEU A 169 17.10 -16.40 -8.41
CA LEU A 169 16.21 -16.52 -9.57
C LEU A 169 16.45 -17.83 -10.34
N GLY A 170 17.69 -18.30 -10.39
CA GLY A 170 18.03 -19.61 -10.97
C GLY A 170 17.34 -20.76 -10.23
N GLN A 171 17.36 -20.76 -8.91
CA GLN A 171 16.66 -21.74 -8.06
C GLN A 171 15.14 -21.70 -8.29
N LEU A 172 14.55 -20.52 -8.34
CA LEU A 172 13.12 -20.34 -8.62
C LEU A 172 12.74 -20.84 -10.02
N THR A 173 13.57 -20.61 -11.03
CA THR A 173 13.33 -21.13 -12.38
C THR A 173 13.23 -22.67 -12.38
N VAL A 174 14.06 -23.35 -11.60
CA VAL A 174 14.00 -24.82 -11.44
C VAL A 174 12.76 -25.25 -10.66
N GLN A 175 12.44 -24.54 -9.59
CA GLN A 175 11.27 -24.83 -8.73
C GLN A 175 9.96 -24.75 -9.52
N PHE A 176 9.78 -23.74 -10.37
CA PHE A 176 8.56 -23.51 -11.14
C PHE A 176 8.50 -24.27 -12.47
N ARG A 177 9.52 -25.04 -12.81
CA ARG A 177 9.62 -25.74 -14.10
C ARG A 177 8.39 -26.59 -14.44
N ILE A 178 7.88 -27.34 -13.47
CA ILE A 178 6.71 -28.23 -13.70
C ILE A 178 5.46 -27.40 -13.97
N GLN A 179 5.21 -26.35 -13.17
CA GLN A 179 4.04 -25.50 -13.31
C GLN A 179 4.04 -24.73 -14.65
N VAL A 180 5.21 -24.25 -15.07
CA VAL A 180 5.40 -23.60 -16.36
C VAL A 180 5.11 -24.57 -17.52
N GLN A 181 5.59 -25.83 -17.42
CA GLN A 181 5.31 -26.87 -18.42
C GLN A 181 3.83 -27.26 -18.48
N GLU A 182 3.17 -27.42 -17.33
CA GLU A 182 1.72 -27.72 -17.26
C GLU A 182 0.87 -26.59 -17.85
N ALA A 183 1.34 -25.34 -17.74
CA ALA A 183 0.71 -24.19 -18.36
C ALA A 183 1.02 -24.03 -19.86
N ASN A 184 1.81 -24.91 -20.47
CA ASN A 184 2.32 -24.80 -21.84
C ASN A 184 3.07 -23.51 -22.12
N ILE A 185 3.85 -23.02 -21.14
CA ILE A 185 4.66 -21.80 -21.21
C ILE A 185 6.13 -22.20 -21.26
N GLU A 186 6.94 -21.43 -21.97
CA GLU A 186 8.39 -21.52 -21.96
C GLU A 186 8.98 -20.39 -21.10
N CYS A 187 9.75 -20.74 -20.06
CA CYS A 187 10.48 -19.76 -19.24
C CYS A 187 11.85 -19.52 -19.87
N ARG A 188 12.19 -18.28 -20.17
CA ARG A 188 13.44 -17.84 -20.80
C ARG A 188 14.25 -16.98 -19.84
N PRO A 189 15.08 -17.59 -18.95
CA PRO A 189 15.94 -16.83 -18.07
C PRO A 189 17.10 -16.19 -18.84
N SER A 190 17.41 -14.92 -18.55
CA SER A 190 18.53 -14.19 -19.09
C SER A 190 19.24 -13.44 -17.98
N PHE A 191 20.31 -14.02 -17.44
CA PHE A 191 21.09 -13.49 -16.33
C PHE A 191 22.53 -13.25 -16.76
N PRO A 192 23.22 -12.23 -16.18
CA PRO A 192 24.64 -12.02 -16.43
C PRO A 192 25.47 -13.16 -15.81
N SER A 193 26.69 -13.34 -16.29
CA SER A 193 27.63 -14.29 -15.70
C SER A 193 28.17 -13.87 -14.34
N GLN A 194 28.07 -12.59 -13.99
CA GLN A 194 28.51 -12.02 -12.72
C GLN A 194 27.40 -12.07 -11.68
N LYS A 195 27.80 -12.16 -10.41
CA LYS A 195 26.88 -12.10 -9.29
C LYS A 195 26.25 -10.73 -9.16
N LEU A 196 24.97 -10.70 -8.84
CA LEU A 196 24.22 -9.49 -8.50
C LEU A 196 23.87 -9.51 -7.00
N MET A 197 24.74 -8.92 -6.19
CA MET A 197 24.62 -8.99 -4.72
C MET A 197 23.70 -7.88 -4.19
N VAL A 198 22.74 -8.24 -3.34
CA VAL A 198 21.89 -7.33 -2.56
C VAL A 198 21.98 -7.67 -1.08
N LEU A 199 21.77 -6.69 -0.19
CA LEU A 199 21.60 -6.93 1.24
C LEU A 199 20.11 -7.07 1.53
N ALA A 200 19.62 -8.30 1.71
CA ALA A 200 18.20 -8.59 1.79
C ALA A 200 17.89 -9.82 2.64
N ASP A 201 16.63 -9.96 3.02
CA ASP A 201 16.06 -11.19 3.58
C ASP A 201 15.69 -12.13 2.42
N GLY A 202 16.45 -13.24 2.30
CA GLY A 202 16.32 -14.19 1.19
C GLY A 202 14.93 -14.80 1.11
N ASP A 203 14.34 -15.23 2.24
CA ASP A 203 13.02 -15.85 2.28
C ASP A 203 11.94 -14.87 1.81
N LYS A 204 12.09 -13.59 2.16
CA LYS A 204 11.18 -12.53 1.71
C LYS A 204 11.32 -12.23 0.24
N LEU A 205 12.54 -12.19 -0.30
CA LEU A 205 12.74 -12.01 -1.74
C LEU A 205 12.23 -13.22 -2.55
N VAL A 206 12.41 -14.43 -2.06
CA VAL A 206 11.78 -15.64 -2.65
C VAL A 206 10.28 -15.41 -2.80
N ARG A 207 9.62 -14.96 -1.72
CA ARG A 207 8.17 -14.70 -1.74
C ARG A 207 7.75 -13.63 -2.75
N VAL A 208 8.56 -12.56 -2.91
CA VAL A 208 8.31 -11.54 -3.95
C VAL A 208 8.30 -12.17 -5.32
N PHE A 209 9.37 -12.89 -5.67
CA PHE A 209 9.52 -13.43 -7.01
C PHE A 209 8.55 -14.60 -7.28
N GLU A 210 8.23 -15.43 -6.27
CA GLU A 210 7.15 -16.44 -6.38
C GLU A 210 5.82 -15.79 -6.76
N ASN A 211 5.41 -14.71 -6.07
CA ASN A 211 4.17 -14.01 -6.39
C ASN A 211 4.16 -13.46 -7.82
N LEU A 212 5.29 -12.91 -8.28
CA LEU A 212 5.40 -12.38 -9.63
C LEU A 212 5.42 -13.48 -10.70
N ILE A 213 6.13 -14.59 -10.44
CA ILE A 213 6.19 -15.74 -11.37
C ILE A 213 4.83 -16.43 -11.45
N ILE A 214 4.15 -16.68 -10.32
CA ILE A 214 2.79 -17.25 -10.30
C ILE A 214 1.82 -16.35 -11.09
N ASN A 215 1.93 -15.05 -10.92
CA ASN A 215 1.14 -14.10 -11.70
C ASN A 215 1.45 -14.19 -13.20
N ALA A 216 2.73 -14.23 -13.56
CA ALA A 216 3.15 -14.37 -14.96
C ALA A 216 2.68 -15.69 -15.59
N ILE A 217 2.66 -16.80 -14.83
CA ILE A 217 2.12 -18.09 -15.29
C ILE A 217 0.59 -18.00 -15.47
N ALA A 218 -0.12 -17.44 -14.49
CA ALA A 218 -1.58 -17.35 -14.51
C ALA A 218 -2.13 -16.51 -15.68
N TYR A 219 -1.41 -15.47 -16.07
CA TYR A 219 -1.85 -14.52 -17.10
C TYR A 219 -1.02 -14.57 -18.39
N GLY A 220 0.02 -15.41 -18.45
CA GLY A 220 0.92 -15.54 -19.59
C GLY A 220 0.55 -16.61 -20.61
N ASN A 221 -0.50 -17.42 -20.37
CA ASN A 221 -0.86 -18.58 -21.18
C ASN A 221 -1.03 -18.29 -22.67
N ASP A 222 -1.65 -17.16 -23.01
CA ASP A 222 -1.93 -16.80 -24.41
C ASP A 222 -0.66 -16.47 -25.21
N GLY A 223 0.41 -16.04 -24.53
CA GLY A 223 1.67 -15.63 -25.15
C GLY A 223 2.72 -16.74 -25.25
N GLY A 224 2.58 -17.80 -24.48
CA GLY A 224 3.48 -18.98 -24.51
C GLY A 224 4.87 -18.76 -23.92
N TYR A 225 5.21 -17.56 -23.43
CA TYR A 225 6.55 -17.22 -22.90
C TYR A 225 6.48 -16.44 -21.62
N ILE A 226 7.50 -16.67 -20.76
CA ILE A 226 7.85 -15.80 -19.62
C ILE A 226 9.33 -15.49 -19.72
N ASP A 227 9.70 -14.22 -19.83
CA ASP A 227 11.08 -13.77 -19.75
C ASP A 227 11.41 -13.35 -18.32
N LEU A 228 12.50 -13.87 -17.81
CA LEU A 228 13.02 -13.56 -16.49
C LEU A 228 14.43 -12.97 -16.66
N THR A 229 14.58 -11.66 -16.46
CA THR A 229 15.87 -10.98 -16.69
C THR A 229 16.34 -10.28 -15.42
N ALA A 230 17.66 -10.25 -15.21
CA ALA A 230 18.28 -9.50 -14.13
C ALA A 230 19.55 -8.82 -14.65
N TYR A 231 19.75 -7.57 -14.26
CA TYR A 231 20.92 -6.76 -14.67
C TYR A 231 21.16 -5.60 -13.71
N GLU A 232 22.36 -5.05 -13.72
CA GLU A 232 22.67 -3.82 -13.01
C GLU A 232 22.53 -2.61 -13.95
N SER A 233 21.76 -1.62 -13.55
CA SER A 233 21.55 -0.36 -14.27
C SER A 233 21.39 0.79 -13.30
N ASN A 234 22.04 1.92 -13.58
CA ASN A 234 21.94 3.15 -12.77
C ASN A 234 22.21 2.92 -11.27
N ASN A 235 23.20 2.08 -10.96
CA ASN A 235 23.56 1.69 -9.58
C ASN A 235 22.39 1.03 -8.82
N MET A 236 21.50 0.34 -9.52
CA MET A 236 20.42 -0.48 -9.01
C MET A 236 20.46 -1.86 -9.66
N ILE A 237 20.15 -2.91 -8.92
CA ILE A 237 19.89 -4.23 -9.47
C ILE A 237 18.43 -4.26 -9.89
N THR A 238 18.21 -4.48 -11.18
CA THR A 238 16.89 -4.49 -11.82
C THR A 238 16.55 -5.91 -12.22
N ILE A 239 15.35 -6.35 -11.84
CA ILE A 239 14.81 -7.65 -12.17
C ILE A 239 13.48 -7.42 -12.90
N ASP A 240 13.38 -7.93 -14.15
CA ASP A 240 12.16 -7.86 -14.93
C ASP A 240 11.56 -9.26 -15.10
N ILE A 241 10.27 -9.38 -14.83
CA ILE A 241 9.46 -10.56 -15.10
C ILE A 241 8.41 -10.16 -16.10
N THR A 242 8.53 -10.70 -17.32
CA THR A 242 7.68 -10.33 -18.45
C THR A 242 6.85 -11.52 -18.90
N ASN A 243 5.55 -11.34 -19.04
CA ASN A 243 4.64 -12.28 -19.67
C ASN A 243 3.96 -11.65 -20.90
N TYR A 244 3.53 -12.48 -21.83
CA TYR A 244 3.00 -12.09 -23.14
C TYR A 244 1.53 -12.46 -23.30
N GLY A 245 0.77 -12.45 -22.19
CA GLY A 245 -0.66 -12.72 -22.18
C GLY A 245 -1.51 -11.46 -22.38
N GLN A 246 -2.74 -11.51 -21.86
CA GLN A 246 -3.66 -10.38 -21.99
C GLN A 246 -3.11 -9.14 -21.28
N PRO A 247 -3.22 -7.95 -21.91
CA PRO A 247 -2.76 -6.70 -21.30
C PRO A 247 -3.62 -6.32 -20.10
N ILE A 248 -3.00 -5.64 -19.14
CA ILE A 248 -3.69 -5.00 -18.03
C ILE A 248 -4.26 -3.67 -18.56
N PRO A 249 -5.58 -3.41 -18.44
CA PRO A 249 -6.15 -2.12 -18.82
C PRO A 249 -5.47 -0.95 -18.12
N SER A 250 -5.27 0.14 -18.83
CA SER A 250 -4.60 1.33 -18.29
C SER A 250 -5.29 1.91 -17.04
N THR A 251 -6.61 1.72 -16.94
CA THR A 251 -7.42 2.09 -15.77
C THR A 251 -7.09 1.26 -14.53
N ASP A 252 -6.64 0.01 -14.72
CA ASP A 252 -6.37 -0.93 -13.64
C ASP A 252 -4.90 -0.88 -13.16
N LEU A 253 -3.96 -0.43 -14.03
CA LEU A 253 -2.53 -0.35 -13.71
C LEU A 253 -2.20 0.36 -12.39
N PRO A 254 -2.82 1.51 -12.04
CA PRO A 254 -2.56 2.18 -10.77
C PRO A 254 -2.96 1.36 -9.55
N HIS A 255 -3.92 0.44 -9.72
CA HIS A 255 -4.61 -0.27 -8.64
C HIS A 255 -4.12 -1.71 -8.43
N ILE A 256 -3.34 -2.31 -9.34
CA ILE A 256 -2.96 -3.73 -9.27
C ILE A 256 -2.13 -4.11 -8.06
N PHE A 257 -1.47 -3.14 -7.41
CA PHE A 257 -0.76 -3.33 -6.15
C PHE A 257 -1.63 -3.06 -4.92
N GLU A 258 -2.89 -2.63 -5.12
CA GLU A 258 -3.84 -2.49 -4.02
C GLU A 258 -4.30 -3.87 -3.54
N ARG A 259 -4.70 -3.92 -2.30
CA ARG A 259 -5.11 -5.15 -1.62
C ARG A 259 -6.41 -5.66 -2.20
N PHE A 260 -6.50 -6.97 -2.46
CA PHE A 260 -7.69 -7.64 -3.02
C PHE A 260 -8.13 -7.12 -4.38
N TYR A 261 -7.31 -6.23 -4.97
CA TYR A 261 -7.61 -5.74 -6.31
C TYR A 261 -7.44 -6.86 -7.33
N ARG A 262 -8.40 -6.99 -8.21
CA ARG A 262 -8.39 -7.94 -9.32
C ARG A 262 -9.09 -7.31 -10.52
N VAL A 263 -8.45 -7.38 -11.66
CA VAL A 263 -9.05 -6.98 -12.94
C VAL A 263 -10.32 -7.82 -13.18
N GLU A 264 -11.45 -7.21 -13.54
CA GLU A 264 -12.76 -7.89 -13.62
C GLU A 264 -12.77 -9.17 -14.46
N LYS A 265 -12.03 -9.17 -15.57
CA LYS A 265 -11.88 -10.36 -16.43
C LYS A 265 -11.19 -11.55 -15.76
N SER A 266 -10.42 -11.32 -14.69
CA SER A 266 -9.69 -12.36 -13.94
C SER A 266 -10.48 -12.94 -12.77
N ARG A 267 -11.71 -12.49 -12.54
CA ARG A 267 -12.60 -13.02 -11.46
C ARG A 267 -13.15 -14.43 -11.75
N SER A 268 -12.87 -15.00 -12.93
CA SER A 268 -13.22 -16.40 -13.23
C SER A 268 -12.53 -17.35 -12.24
N THR A 269 -13.23 -18.40 -11.84
CA THR A 269 -12.83 -19.36 -10.79
C THR A 269 -11.52 -20.10 -11.07
N ASN A 270 -11.00 -20.07 -12.30
CA ASN A 270 -9.80 -20.82 -12.72
C ASN A 270 -8.47 -20.06 -12.49
N THR A 271 -8.47 -18.74 -12.37
CA THR A 271 -7.25 -17.93 -12.15
C THR A 271 -7.03 -17.51 -10.69
N GLY A 272 -7.71 -18.07 -9.82
CA GLY A 272 -7.77 -18.21 -8.35
C GLY A 272 -6.86 -17.45 -7.38
N GLY A 273 -6.27 -16.31 -7.72
CA GLY A 273 -5.44 -15.51 -6.80
C GLY A 273 -6.24 -14.79 -5.71
N SER A 274 -5.63 -14.59 -4.54
CA SER A 274 -6.18 -13.87 -3.38
C SER A 274 -6.32 -12.35 -3.60
N GLY A 275 -5.65 -11.80 -4.61
CA GLY A 275 -5.46 -10.35 -4.75
C GLY A 275 -4.50 -9.74 -3.72
N LEU A 276 -3.85 -10.58 -2.90
CA LEU A 276 -2.86 -10.14 -1.90
C LEU A 276 -1.42 -10.27 -2.42
N GLY A 277 -1.13 -11.16 -3.37
CA GLY A 277 0.23 -11.48 -3.77
C GLY A 277 1.04 -10.28 -4.26
N LEU A 278 0.48 -9.43 -5.13
CA LEU A 278 1.16 -8.21 -5.60
C LEU A 278 1.31 -7.15 -4.51
N ALA A 279 0.32 -7.01 -3.62
CA ALA A 279 0.40 -6.10 -2.48
C ALA A 279 1.49 -6.55 -1.48
N ILE A 280 1.62 -7.86 -1.22
CA ILE A 280 2.67 -8.45 -0.40
C ILE A 280 4.04 -8.21 -1.06
N ALA A 281 4.17 -8.48 -2.37
CA ALA A 281 5.41 -8.27 -3.11
C ALA A 281 5.86 -6.80 -3.02
N LYS A 282 4.96 -5.84 -3.24
CA LYS A 282 5.24 -4.41 -3.10
C LYS A 282 5.72 -4.06 -1.69
N SER A 283 4.99 -4.49 -0.68
CA SER A 283 5.33 -4.19 0.72
C SER A 283 6.71 -4.75 1.12
N ILE A 284 7.04 -5.99 0.69
CA ILE A 284 8.36 -6.58 0.94
C ILE A 284 9.47 -5.81 0.22
N VAL A 285 9.27 -5.44 -1.05
CA VAL A 285 10.26 -4.67 -1.82
C VAL A 285 10.50 -3.29 -1.17
N GLU A 286 9.44 -2.61 -0.74
CA GLU A 286 9.53 -1.32 -0.03
C GLU A 286 10.27 -1.45 1.32
N LEU A 287 10.05 -2.53 2.08
CA LEU A 287 10.82 -2.82 3.30
C LEU A 287 12.33 -2.98 3.03
N HIS A 288 12.71 -3.48 1.85
CA HIS A 288 14.10 -3.55 1.38
C HIS A 288 14.61 -2.26 0.74
N LYS A 289 13.85 -1.15 0.85
CA LYS A 289 14.16 0.17 0.24
C LYS A 289 14.29 0.09 -1.29
N GLY A 290 13.62 -0.88 -1.90
CA GLY A 290 13.51 -1.06 -3.33
C GLY A 290 12.23 -0.42 -3.89
N THR A 291 12.04 -0.56 -5.20
CA THR A 291 10.81 -0.18 -5.90
C THR A 291 10.29 -1.31 -6.76
N ILE A 292 8.98 -1.42 -6.90
CA ILE A 292 8.32 -2.32 -7.83
C ILE A 292 7.41 -1.51 -8.74
N GLU A 293 7.50 -1.75 -10.02
CA GLU A 293 6.76 -1.05 -11.06
C GLU A 293 6.12 -2.06 -12.01
N VAL A 294 5.11 -1.64 -12.75
CA VAL A 294 4.48 -2.43 -13.81
C VAL A 294 4.36 -1.61 -15.07
N TYR A 295 4.62 -2.26 -16.18
CA TYR A 295 4.34 -1.75 -17.52
C TYR A 295 3.51 -2.79 -18.27
N SER A 296 2.43 -2.40 -18.92
CA SER A 296 1.61 -3.29 -19.75
C SER A 296 1.19 -2.57 -21.02
N ASP A 297 1.36 -3.24 -22.13
CA ASP A 297 0.88 -2.84 -23.46
C ASP A 297 0.17 -4.03 -24.14
N ASP A 298 -0.27 -3.85 -25.39
CA ASP A 298 -0.99 -4.89 -26.15
C ASP A 298 -0.15 -6.16 -26.43
N LYS A 299 1.15 -6.14 -26.14
CA LYS A 299 2.06 -7.24 -26.44
C LYS A 299 2.57 -7.96 -25.21
N LYS A 300 2.77 -7.23 -24.10
CA LYS A 300 3.43 -7.77 -22.92
C LYS A 300 3.05 -7.00 -21.65
N THR A 301 3.17 -7.70 -20.52
CA THR A 301 3.16 -7.11 -19.19
C THR A 301 4.50 -7.41 -18.52
N THR A 302 5.16 -6.38 -18.01
CA THR A 302 6.45 -6.47 -17.33
C THR A 302 6.33 -5.93 -15.91
N PHE A 303 6.69 -6.74 -14.93
CA PHE A 303 6.89 -6.32 -13.55
C PHE A 303 8.38 -6.10 -13.33
N THR A 304 8.76 -4.91 -12.89
CA THR A 304 10.14 -4.49 -12.66
C THR A 304 10.37 -4.28 -11.18
N VAL A 305 11.32 -5.04 -10.60
CA VAL A 305 11.80 -4.86 -9.23
C VAL A 305 13.19 -4.25 -9.25
N LYS A 306 13.41 -3.17 -8.49
CA LYS A 306 14.71 -2.51 -8.37
C LYS A 306 15.18 -2.55 -6.92
N LEU A 307 16.39 -3.05 -6.69
CA LEU A 307 16.99 -3.19 -5.36
C LEU A 307 18.35 -2.49 -5.32
N LEU A 308 18.76 -2.06 -4.12
CA LEU A 308 20.08 -1.46 -3.92
C LEU A 308 21.17 -2.54 -3.99
N PRO A 309 22.24 -2.34 -4.77
CA PRO A 309 23.34 -3.28 -4.81
C PRO A 309 24.11 -3.29 -3.49
N TYR A 310 24.48 -4.46 -3.04
CA TYR A 310 25.42 -4.63 -1.93
C TYR A 310 26.84 -4.68 -2.50
N LYS A 311 27.63 -3.65 -2.19
CA LYS A 311 29.06 -3.60 -2.52
C LYS A 311 29.85 -4.03 -1.31
N CYS A 312 30.60 -5.13 -1.43
CA CYS A 312 31.58 -5.55 -0.43
C CYS A 312 32.72 -4.55 -0.27
#